data_8154340f212205b1bf1dad8eafcc5969
#
_entry.id   8154340f212205b1bf1dad8eafcc5969
#
_cell.length_a   1.000
_cell.length_b   1.000
_cell.length_c   1.000
_cell.angle_alpha   90.00
_cell.angle_beta   90.00
_cell.angle_gamma   90.00
#
_symmetry.space_group_name_H-M   'P 1'
#
loop_
_entity.id
_entity.type
_entity.pdbx_description
1 polymer ?
#
loop_
_entity_poly.entity_id
_entity_poly.type
_entity_poly.pdbx_seq_one_letter_code
_entity_poly.pdbx_strand_id
1 'polypeptide(L)'
;MTRRRTSRLLALPLAFGLLAAACGSDDGDSDGGGDTTPVATEASGGDEPAEEPAEEPAEEPAENEDIAEAGAEAEGDVDTEAAEATSAVSYGGDIAVGLESEAVGLRPWEDTCSSPCYNIIGTIYDKLMEKDSNGQLQPWLAESVSSNEDFTVWTLTLRPGVTFHNGVELTAQTIADMFPVQQTGTVSAGVVGASNLVGVEATGDLEVTYTLGAANSAFPAYLERAALGMVFDPAAAVADPDSYSTAPIGTGPFVIDSRDLDNETKVVRNENYWNSDAEGNQLPYLDSIAFRPIPDEGTRLDAVLSGTVDAMQSLRQGTIRDARADGGLSLYEFQGNNVGGGMFNVLKPPFDDVRVR
;
A
#
# COMPACT_ATOMS: atom_id res chain seq x y z
N MET A 1 -31.01 -58.98 8.14
CA MET A 1 -31.10 -58.90 9.62
C MET A 1 -30.80 -57.47 10.04
N THR A 2 -31.84 -56.81 10.46
CA THR A 2 -31.97 -55.38 10.77
C THR A 2 -31.50 -55.10 12.20
N ARG A 3 -30.71 -54.07 12.41
CA ARG A 3 -30.65 -53.40 13.73
C ARG A 3 -30.58 -51.89 13.54
N ARG A 4 -31.72 -51.26 13.79
CA ARG A 4 -31.88 -49.81 14.03
C ARG A 4 -31.29 -49.49 15.41
N ARG A 5 -30.45 -48.46 15.53
CA ARG A 5 -30.15 -47.79 16.80
C ARG A 5 -30.73 -46.39 16.78
N THR A 6 -31.65 -46.18 17.66
CA THR A 6 -32.31 -44.92 17.98
C THR A 6 -31.38 -44.06 18.87
N SER A 7 -31.11 -42.85 18.39
CA SER A 7 -30.39 -41.84 19.21
C SER A 7 -31.41 -40.96 19.94
N ARG A 8 -31.29 -40.90 21.24
CA ARG A 8 -32.09 -40.04 22.12
C ARG A 8 -31.51 -38.64 22.16
N LEU A 9 -32.34 -37.66 21.82
CA LEU A 9 -32.11 -36.24 22.09
C LEU A 9 -32.25 -35.96 23.58
N LEU A 10 -31.23 -35.37 24.17
CA LEU A 10 -31.30 -34.73 25.49
C LEU A 10 -31.38 -33.23 25.27
N ALA A 11 -32.52 -32.65 25.62
CA ALA A 11 -32.73 -31.21 25.72
C ALA A 11 -32.32 -30.74 27.11
N LEU A 12 -31.43 -29.73 27.17
CA LEU A 12 -31.10 -29.01 28.39
C LEU A 12 -31.74 -27.63 28.33
N PRO A 13 -32.44 -27.17 29.38
CA PRO A 13 -33.00 -25.82 29.40
C PRO A 13 -31.98 -24.79 29.85
N LEU A 14 -31.85 -23.70 29.08
CA LEU A 14 -31.12 -22.50 29.42
C LEU A 14 -31.97 -21.67 30.39
N ALA A 15 -31.47 -21.43 31.60
CA ALA A 15 -32.06 -20.52 32.58
C ALA A 15 -31.55 -19.10 32.33
N PHE A 16 -32.46 -18.17 32.04
CA PHE A 16 -32.25 -16.74 32.00
C PHE A 16 -32.15 -16.19 33.44
N GLY A 17 -31.02 -15.58 33.78
CA GLY A 17 -30.86 -14.77 35.00
C GLY A 17 -30.81 -13.29 34.63
N LEU A 18 -31.90 -12.57 34.86
CA LEU A 18 -31.97 -11.10 34.87
C LEU A 18 -31.38 -10.62 36.22
N LEU A 19 -30.37 -9.77 36.16
CA LEU A 19 -29.94 -8.93 37.26
C LEU A 19 -30.19 -7.46 36.88
N ALA A 20 -31.24 -6.92 37.47
CA ALA A 20 -31.51 -5.49 37.56
C ALA A 20 -30.64 -4.89 38.64
N ALA A 21 -29.88 -3.85 38.36
CA ALA A 21 -29.25 -3.00 39.35
C ALA A 21 -29.79 -1.58 39.22
N ALA A 22 -30.31 -1.09 40.30
CA ALA A 22 -31.11 0.09 40.48
C ALA A 22 -30.29 1.38 40.43
N CYS A 23 -31.00 2.46 40.04
CA CYS A 23 -30.68 3.87 40.23
C CYS A 23 -30.51 4.22 41.71
N GLY A 24 -29.53 5.05 41.99
CA GLY A 24 -29.46 5.86 43.21
C GLY A 24 -29.14 7.29 42.83
N SER A 25 -30.15 8.12 42.84
CA SER A 25 -30.08 9.57 42.88
C SER A 25 -29.87 10.00 44.31
N ASP A 26 -28.98 10.95 44.54
CA ASP A 26 -28.95 11.71 45.79
C ASP A 26 -28.76 13.20 45.48
N ASP A 27 -29.80 13.96 45.79
CA ASP A 27 -29.86 15.40 45.77
C ASP A 27 -29.24 15.94 47.05
N GLY A 28 -28.46 17.02 46.94
CA GLY A 28 -27.91 17.71 48.10
C GLY A 28 -27.62 19.17 47.76
N ASP A 29 -28.65 19.99 47.96
CA ASP A 29 -28.57 21.44 48.06
C ASP A 29 -27.63 21.90 49.19
N SER A 30 -26.84 22.93 48.98
CA SER A 30 -26.69 24.04 49.97
C SER A 30 -26.01 25.26 49.34
N ASP A 31 -26.73 26.36 49.56
CA ASP A 31 -26.46 27.77 49.39
C ASP A 31 -25.12 28.25 49.95
N GLY A 32 -24.59 29.33 49.33
CA GLY A 32 -23.54 30.15 49.92
C GLY A 32 -23.09 31.27 48.99
N GLY A 33 -23.80 32.37 48.98
CA GLY A 33 -23.50 33.57 48.21
C GLY A 33 -22.23 34.32 48.67
N GLY A 34 -21.69 35.13 47.80
CA GLY A 34 -20.50 35.98 48.00
C GLY A 34 -20.25 36.87 46.82
N ASP A 35 -21.01 37.94 46.78
CA ASP A 35 -20.90 39.15 45.96
C ASP A 35 -19.60 39.89 46.27
N THR A 36 -18.79 40.26 45.26
CA THR A 36 -17.99 41.50 45.26
C THR A 36 -17.57 41.87 43.83
N THR A 37 -18.17 42.96 43.41
CA THR A 37 -17.85 43.76 42.22
C THR A 37 -16.56 44.62 42.42
N PRO A 38 -16.16 45.37 41.38
CA PRO A 38 -14.76 45.55 40.97
C PRO A 38 -14.14 46.83 41.53
N VAL A 39 -12.82 46.88 41.57
CA VAL A 39 -12.08 48.12 41.78
C VAL A 39 -11.28 48.46 40.52
N ALA A 40 -11.71 49.53 39.89
CA ALA A 40 -10.93 50.27 38.92
C ALA A 40 -9.88 51.14 39.69
N THR A 41 -8.67 51.19 39.12
CA THR A 41 -7.72 52.23 39.47
C THR A 41 -7.10 52.75 38.16
N GLU A 42 -7.31 54.03 38.00
CA GLU A 42 -6.84 54.88 36.92
C GLU A 42 -5.37 55.25 37.06
N ALA A 43 -4.73 55.36 35.86
CA ALA A 43 -3.96 56.49 35.35
C ALA A 43 -2.61 56.86 35.96
N SER A 44 -1.64 56.90 35.02
CA SER A 44 -0.79 58.07 34.74
C SER A 44 0.37 57.59 33.90
N GLY A 45 0.54 57.91 32.63
CA GLY A 45 0.99 59.20 32.11
C GLY A 45 2.51 59.18 31.98
N GLY A 46 3.03 59.06 30.74
CA GLY A 46 4.45 59.22 30.46
C GLY A 46 4.72 58.90 28.95
N ASP A 47 4.57 59.95 28.14
CA ASP A 47 5.10 60.01 26.78
C ASP A 47 6.63 60.02 26.80
N GLU A 48 7.26 59.10 26.09
CA GLU A 48 8.55 59.28 25.43
C GLU A 48 8.54 58.54 24.11
N PRO A 49 8.99 59.16 23.00
CA PRO A 49 8.99 58.53 21.69
C PRO A 49 10.14 57.51 21.56
N ALA A 50 9.81 56.30 21.21
CA ALA A 50 10.77 55.27 20.83
C ALA A 50 11.37 55.64 19.48
N GLU A 51 12.71 55.69 19.45
CA GLU A 51 13.53 55.84 18.25
C GLU A 51 13.28 54.67 17.31
N GLU A 52 13.12 54.94 16.03
CA GLU A 52 13.14 53.95 14.94
C GLU A 52 14.48 53.24 14.89
N PRO A 53 14.55 51.93 14.80
CA PRO A 53 15.78 51.24 14.44
C PRO A 53 16.07 51.45 12.95
N ALA A 54 17.27 51.94 12.68
CA ALA A 54 17.81 52.11 11.32
C ALA A 54 17.75 50.80 10.52
N GLU A 55 17.26 50.92 9.30
CA GLU A 55 17.31 49.86 8.27
C GLU A 55 18.81 49.57 7.97
N GLU A 56 19.28 48.38 8.33
CA GLU A 56 20.48 47.80 7.71
C GLU A 56 20.16 47.39 6.27
N PRO A 57 21.03 47.67 5.29
CA PRO A 57 20.79 47.29 3.91
C PRO A 57 20.84 45.74 3.78
N ALA A 58 19.82 45.18 3.13
CA ALA A 58 19.77 43.77 2.77
C ALA A 58 21.03 43.43 1.94
N GLU A 59 21.82 42.47 2.44
CA GLU A 59 22.85 41.80 1.67
C GLU A 59 22.18 41.01 0.54
N GLU A 60 22.60 41.25 -0.67
CA GLU A 60 22.23 40.44 -1.84
C GLU A 60 22.67 38.99 -1.61
N PRO A 61 21.89 37.97 -2.00
CA PRO A 61 22.28 36.59 -1.89
C PRO A 61 23.49 36.37 -2.82
N ALA A 62 24.60 35.93 -2.23
CA ALA A 62 25.79 35.49 -2.98
C ALA A 62 25.38 34.40 -3.99
N GLU A 63 25.68 34.65 -5.25
CA GLU A 63 25.59 33.69 -6.34
C GLU A 63 26.46 32.47 -6.00
N ASN A 64 25.85 31.30 -5.84
CA ASN A 64 26.54 30.03 -5.72
C ASN A 64 27.05 29.59 -7.10
N GLU A 65 28.20 30.10 -7.50
CA GLU A 65 28.91 29.67 -8.71
C GLU A 65 29.90 28.47 -8.50
N ASP A 66 29.81 27.73 -7.41
CA ASP A 66 30.81 26.69 -7.10
C ASP A 66 30.22 25.25 -6.94
N ILE A 67 29.14 24.89 -7.64
CA ILE A 67 28.66 23.48 -7.66
C ILE A 67 28.71 22.86 -9.09
N ALA A 68 29.25 23.54 -10.07
CA ALA A 68 29.28 23.07 -11.46
C ALA A 68 30.64 22.44 -11.91
N GLU A 69 31.63 22.28 -11.05
CA GLU A 69 32.97 21.81 -11.47
C GLU A 69 33.54 20.62 -10.69
N ALA A 70 32.70 19.75 -10.07
CA ALA A 70 33.17 18.52 -9.44
C ALA A 70 32.59 17.24 -10.09
N GLY A 71 32.30 17.29 -11.39
CA GLY A 71 31.66 16.18 -12.11
C GLY A 71 32.36 15.73 -13.40
N ALA A 72 33.57 16.20 -13.67
CA ALA A 72 34.25 15.84 -14.89
C ALA A 72 35.74 15.64 -14.61
N GLU A 73 36.14 14.48 -14.10
CA GLU A 73 37.46 13.84 -14.28
C GLU A 73 37.51 12.52 -13.51
N ALA A 74 36.87 11.47 -14.06
CA ALA A 74 37.22 10.08 -13.84
C ALA A 74 36.77 9.28 -15.07
N GLU A 75 37.27 9.65 -16.24
CA GLU A 75 37.37 8.71 -17.35
C GLU A 75 38.55 7.78 -17.05
N GLY A 76 38.34 6.82 -16.15
CA GLY A 76 39.18 5.65 -16.08
C GLY A 76 38.63 4.72 -17.16
N ASP A 77 39.47 4.42 -18.18
CA ASP A 77 39.30 3.30 -19.08
C ASP A 77 39.06 2.04 -18.24
N VAL A 78 37.81 1.70 -18.01
CA VAL A 78 37.42 0.36 -17.61
C VAL A 78 37.32 -0.41 -18.92
N ASP A 79 38.38 -1.17 -19.22
CA ASP A 79 38.30 -2.25 -20.20
C ASP A 79 37.14 -3.17 -19.81
N THR A 80 35.98 -2.83 -20.33
CA THR A 80 34.78 -3.68 -20.27
C THR A 80 34.89 -4.73 -21.37
N GLU A 81 35.82 -5.68 -21.22
CA GLU A 81 35.55 -7.03 -21.69
C GLU A 81 34.45 -7.58 -20.77
N ALA A 82 33.22 -7.13 -21.00
CA ALA A 82 32.03 -7.83 -20.55
C ALA A 82 32.06 -9.17 -21.30
N ALA A 83 32.63 -10.17 -20.66
CA ALA A 83 32.33 -11.54 -20.99
C ALA A 83 30.80 -11.64 -20.91
N GLU A 84 30.14 -11.77 -22.07
CA GLU A 84 28.78 -12.28 -22.18
C GLU A 84 28.76 -13.71 -21.64
N ALA A 85 28.85 -13.83 -20.33
CA ALA A 85 28.39 -15.02 -19.65
C ALA A 85 26.87 -14.96 -19.73
N THR A 86 26.31 -15.57 -20.77
CA THR A 86 24.93 -16.06 -20.72
C THR A 86 24.90 -17.10 -19.58
N SER A 87 24.76 -16.61 -18.35
CA SER A 87 24.54 -17.47 -17.21
C SER A 87 23.16 -18.08 -17.44
N ALA A 88 23.13 -19.38 -17.68
CA ALA A 88 21.87 -20.12 -17.79
C ALA A 88 21.05 -19.78 -16.53
N VAL A 89 19.79 -19.37 -16.72
CA VAL A 89 18.87 -19.05 -15.62
C VAL A 89 18.79 -20.25 -14.68
N SER A 90 18.96 -20.02 -13.40
CA SER A 90 18.81 -21.05 -12.37
C SER A 90 17.44 -20.91 -11.71
N TYR A 91 16.63 -21.96 -11.83
CA TYR A 91 15.36 -22.06 -11.13
C TYR A 91 15.56 -22.68 -9.75
N GLY A 92 14.70 -22.31 -8.84
CA GLY A 92 14.67 -22.86 -7.49
C GLY A 92 15.19 -21.89 -6.43
N GLY A 93 15.15 -22.36 -5.21
CA GLY A 93 15.60 -21.61 -4.04
C GLY A 93 14.48 -20.86 -3.34
N ASP A 94 14.68 -20.75 -2.04
CA ASP A 94 13.79 -20.06 -1.10
C ASP A 94 14.50 -18.83 -0.56
N ILE A 95 13.78 -17.71 -0.40
CA ILE A 95 14.31 -16.53 0.26
C ILE A 95 13.42 -16.12 1.44
N ALA A 96 14.03 -15.54 2.46
CA ALA A 96 13.34 -14.90 3.57
C ALA A 96 13.53 -13.38 3.50
N VAL A 97 12.42 -12.63 3.68
CA VAL A 97 12.40 -11.16 3.64
C VAL A 97 11.92 -10.60 4.97
N GLY A 98 12.77 -9.79 5.63
CA GLY A 98 12.42 -9.09 6.85
C GLY A 98 11.55 -7.86 6.56
N LEU A 99 10.37 -7.77 7.16
CA LEU A 99 9.43 -6.66 7.05
C LEU A 99 9.29 -5.90 8.37
N GLU A 100 8.93 -4.62 8.33
CA GLU A 100 8.80 -3.79 9.54
C GLU A 100 7.55 -4.10 10.37
N SER A 101 6.54 -4.74 9.79
CA SER A 101 5.31 -5.14 10.47
C SER A 101 4.59 -6.24 9.73
N GLU A 102 3.60 -6.83 10.38
CA GLU A 102 2.62 -7.72 9.76
C GLU A 102 1.66 -6.94 8.86
N ALA A 103 1.16 -7.58 7.81
CA ALA A 103 0.04 -7.09 7.02
C ALA A 103 -1.28 -7.41 7.72
N VAL A 104 -2.15 -6.42 7.92
CA VAL A 104 -3.46 -6.61 8.59
C VAL A 104 -4.36 -7.53 7.76
N GLY A 105 -4.42 -7.33 6.46
CA GLY A 105 -5.15 -8.14 5.50
C GLY A 105 -4.53 -8.02 4.12
N LEU A 106 -4.97 -8.84 3.17
CA LEU A 106 -4.38 -8.95 1.85
C LEU A 106 -5.36 -8.58 0.72
N ARG A 107 -6.46 -7.86 1.04
CA ARG A 107 -7.45 -7.39 0.06
C ARG A 107 -7.17 -5.93 -0.31
N PRO A 108 -6.61 -5.62 -1.49
CA PRO A 108 -6.19 -4.25 -1.84
C PRO A 108 -7.35 -3.24 -1.94
N TRP A 109 -8.59 -3.70 -2.09
CA TRP A 109 -9.79 -2.84 -2.12
C TRP A 109 -10.37 -2.55 -0.74
N GLU A 110 -10.06 -3.38 0.27
CA GLU A 110 -10.68 -3.32 1.59
C GLU A 110 -9.70 -3.00 2.71
N ASP A 111 -8.55 -3.69 2.72
CA ASP A 111 -7.60 -3.62 3.82
C ASP A 111 -6.60 -2.47 3.62
N THR A 112 -6.37 -1.69 4.69
CA THR A 112 -5.36 -0.62 4.64
C THR A 112 -3.96 -1.21 4.57
N CYS A 113 -3.28 -1.01 3.46
CA CYS A 113 -1.93 -1.48 3.23
C CYS A 113 -0.88 -0.44 3.62
N SER A 114 0.12 -0.87 4.39
CA SER A 114 1.42 -0.21 4.58
C SER A 114 2.48 -0.86 3.67
N SER A 115 3.71 -0.35 3.71
CA SER A 115 4.80 -0.90 2.89
C SER A 115 4.99 -2.43 3.00
N PRO A 116 4.94 -3.06 4.19
CA PRO A 116 5.01 -4.52 4.32
C PRO A 116 3.90 -5.25 3.57
N CYS A 117 2.67 -4.77 3.67
CA CYS A 117 1.54 -5.35 2.95
C CYS A 117 1.76 -5.30 1.43
N TYR A 118 2.24 -4.16 0.90
CA TYR A 118 2.52 -4.03 -0.54
C TYR A 118 3.59 -5.00 -1.03
N ASN A 119 4.59 -5.35 -0.21
CA ASN A 119 5.57 -6.37 -0.58
C ASN A 119 4.93 -7.75 -0.74
N ILE A 120 3.96 -8.10 0.11
CA ILE A 120 3.26 -9.37 0.05
C ILE A 120 2.26 -9.37 -1.13
N ILE A 121 1.32 -8.41 -1.16
CA ILE A 121 0.28 -8.40 -2.20
C ILE A 121 0.84 -8.18 -3.61
N GLY A 122 1.98 -7.51 -3.74
CA GLY A 122 2.69 -7.37 -5.02
C GLY A 122 3.24 -8.67 -5.60
N THR A 123 3.35 -9.74 -4.79
CA THR A 123 3.71 -11.08 -5.30
C THR A 123 2.49 -11.91 -5.70
N ILE A 124 1.30 -11.53 -5.22
CA ILE A 124 0.05 -12.30 -5.38
C ILE A 124 -0.80 -11.76 -6.53
N TYR A 125 -0.81 -10.43 -6.69
CA TYR A 125 -1.65 -9.75 -7.67
C TYR A 125 -0.82 -9.05 -8.72
N ASP A 126 -1.16 -9.25 -9.97
CA ASP A 126 -0.75 -8.34 -11.03
C ASP A 126 -1.69 -7.15 -11.11
N LYS A 127 -1.21 -6.07 -11.71
CA LYS A 127 -1.99 -4.86 -11.99
C LYS A 127 -2.33 -4.77 -13.47
N LEU A 128 -3.31 -3.94 -13.79
CA LEU A 128 -3.64 -3.64 -15.19
C LEU A 128 -2.53 -2.81 -15.87
N MET A 129 -1.95 -1.87 -15.10
CA MET A 129 -0.83 -1.03 -15.51
C MET A 129 0.29 -1.14 -14.48
N GLU A 130 1.55 -0.99 -14.88
CA GLU A 130 2.72 -1.03 -14.00
C GLU A 130 3.70 0.09 -14.37
N LYS A 131 4.62 0.42 -13.48
CA LYS A 131 5.72 1.34 -13.78
C LYS A 131 6.98 0.58 -14.12
N ASP A 132 7.64 0.99 -15.18
CA ASP A 132 8.98 0.48 -15.52
C ASP A 132 10.05 1.01 -14.56
N SER A 133 11.31 0.57 -14.72
CA SER A 133 12.45 1.00 -13.91
C SER A 133 12.74 2.52 -13.97
N ASN A 134 12.21 3.22 -14.96
CA ASN A 134 12.32 4.67 -15.11
C ASN A 134 11.12 5.40 -14.51
N GLY A 135 10.17 4.67 -13.91
CA GLY A 135 8.93 5.20 -13.36
C GLY A 135 7.88 5.57 -14.40
N GLN A 136 8.06 5.16 -15.67
CA GLN A 136 7.10 5.38 -16.74
C GLN A 136 5.98 4.34 -16.67
N LEU A 137 4.74 4.81 -16.78
CA LEU A 137 3.57 3.94 -16.77
C LEU A 137 3.51 3.10 -18.05
N GLN A 138 3.41 1.79 -17.90
CA GLN A 138 3.36 0.82 -18.99
C GLN A 138 2.14 -0.10 -18.81
N PRO A 139 1.55 -0.61 -19.90
CA PRO A 139 0.61 -1.71 -19.86
C PRO A 139 1.24 -2.96 -19.22
N TRP A 140 0.48 -3.67 -18.34
CA TRP A 140 0.94 -4.90 -17.70
C TRP A 140 -0.01 -6.06 -18.01
N LEU A 141 -1.09 -6.29 -17.22
CA LEU A 141 -2.16 -7.19 -17.65
C LEU A 141 -2.98 -6.61 -18.82
N ALA A 142 -3.05 -5.30 -18.94
CA ALA A 142 -3.47 -4.69 -20.18
C ALA A 142 -2.38 -4.88 -21.25
N GLU A 143 -2.79 -5.23 -22.45
CA GLU A 143 -1.93 -5.22 -23.66
C GLU A 143 -1.91 -3.82 -24.29
N SER A 144 -3.04 -3.13 -24.21
CA SER A 144 -3.19 -1.76 -24.70
C SER A 144 -4.21 -0.97 -23.90
N VAL A 145 -4.03 0.36 -23.91
CA VAL A 145 -4.93 1.35 -23.29
C VAL A 145 -5.12 2.50 -24.23
N SER A 146 -6.36 2.91 -24.47
CA SER A 146 -6.71 4.06 -25.31
C SER A 146 -7.90 4.82 -24.73
N SER A 147 -8.07 6.09 -25.16
CA SER A 147 -9.22 6.91 -24.75
C SER A 147 -9.94 7.51 -25.94
N ASN A 148 -11.18 7.96 -25.71
CA ASN A 148 -11.83 8.90 -26.62
C ASN A 148 -11.15 10.29 -26.53
N GLU A 149 -11.53 11.21 -27.44
CA GLU A 149 -10.97 12.57 -27.49
C GLU A 149 -11.20 13.38 -26.21
N ASP A 150 -12.29 13.12 -25.51
CA ASP A 150 -12.71 13.85 -24.31
C ASP A 150 -12.16 13.24 -23.01
N PHE A 151 -11.39 12.16 -23.04
CA PHE A 151 -10.88 11.42 -21.87
C PHE A 151 -11.97 11.01 -20.86
N THR A 152 -13.17 10.74 -21.36
CA THR A 152 -14.33 10.27 -20.57
C THR A 152 -14.61 8.80 -20.74
N VAL A 153 -14.06 8.17 -21.77
CA VAL A 153 -14.17 6.73 -22.03
C VAL A 153 -12.78 6.19 -22.31
N TRP A 154 -12.41 5.12 -21.60
CA TRP A 154 -11.14 4.42 -21.76
C TRP A 154 -11.40 2.97 -22.13
N THR A 155 -10.66 2.47 -23.09
CA THR A 155 -10.73 1.08 -23.53
C THR A 155 -9.42 0.40 -23.27
N LEU A 156 -9.46 -0.75 -22.58
CA LEU A 156 -8.33 -1.64 -22.32
C LEU A 156 -8.55 -2.95 -23.08
N THR A 157 -7.47 -3.45 -23.70
CA THR A 157 -7.41 -4.83 -24.17
C THR A 157 -6.56 -5.63 -23.19
N LEU A 158 -7.09 -6.73 -22.67
CA LEU A 158 -6.38 -7.61 -21.74
C LEU A 158 -5.49 -8.60 -22.50
N ARG A 159 -4.42 -9.07 -21.85
CA ARG A 159 -3.59 -10.15 -22.35
C ARG A 159 -4.37 -11.47 -22.38
N PRO A 160 -4.29 -12.26 -23.46
CA PRO A 160 -4.93 -13.57 -23.50
C PRO A 160 -4.17 -14.60 -22.67
N GLY A 161 -4.88 -15.63 -22.20
CA GLY A 161 -4.28 -16.80 -21.55
C GLY A 161 -3.82 -16.58 -20.10
N VAL A 162 -4.12 -15.45 -19.50
CA VAL A 162 -3.86 -15.19 -18.07
C VAL A 162 -4.88 -15.96 -17.24
N THR A 163 -4.40 -16.64 -16.19
CA THR A 163 -5.27 -17.38 -15.26
C THR A 163 -5.02 -16.92 -13.83
N PHE A 164 -6.08 -16.95 -13.03
CA PHE A 164 -5.98 -16.83 -11.58
C PHE A 164 -5.32 -18.06 -10.94
N HIS A 165 -4.87 -17.94 -9.69
CA HIS A 165 -4.26 -19.03 -8.92
C HIS A 165 -5.16 -20.26 -8.78
N ASN A 166 -6.48 -20.11 -8.89
CA ASN A 166 -7.46 -21.20 -8.89
C ASN A 166 -7.73 -21.80 -10.29
N GLY A 167 -7.02 -21.34 -11.32
CA GLY A 167 -7.13 -21.83 -12.72
C GLY A 167 -8.27 -21.22 -13.52
N VAL A 168 -9.03 -20.28 -12.95
CA VAL A 168 -10.07 -19.51 -13.69
C VAL A 168 -9.37 -18.53 -14.62
N GLU A 169 -9.82 -18.44 -15.87
CA GLU A 169 -9.27 -17.52 -16.87
C GLU A 169 -9.68 -16.07 -16.59
N LEU A 170 -8.74 -15.13 -16.74
CA LEU A 170 -8.99 -13.70 -16.69
C LEU A 170 -9.70 -13.26 -17.98
N THR A 171 -10.87 -12.65 -17.84
CA THR A 171 -11.68 -12.13 -18.94
C THR A 171 -12.06 -10.66 -18.69
N ALA A 172 -12.55 -9.99 -19.71
CA ALA A 172 -13.12 -8.65 -19.54
C ALA A 172 -14.30 -8.62 -18.57
N GLN A 173 -15.09 -9.70 -18.52
CA GLN A 173 -16.21 -9.81 -17.57
C GLN A 173 -15.70 -9.86 -16.12
N THR A 174 -14.58 -10.54 -15.85
CA THR A 174 -13.97 -10.56 -14.52
C THR A 174 -13.63 -9.14 -14.03
N ILE A 175 -13.07 -8.31 -14.91
CA ILE A 175 -12.74 -6.90 -14.58
C ILE A 175 -14.02 -6.09 -14.33
N ALA A 176 -15.07 -6.31 -15.13
CA ALA A 176 -16.37 -5.67 -14.91
C ALA A 176 -17.00 -6.10 -13.57
N ASP A 177 -16.89 -7.38 -13.20
CA ASP A 177 -17.40 -7.92 -11.94
C ASP A 177 -16.62 -7.46 -10.69
N MET A 178 -15.35 -7.02 -10.85
CA MET A 178 -14.58 -6.39 -9.77
C MET A 178 -15.15 -5.02 -9.37
N PHE A 179 -15.74 -4.28 -10.31
CA PHE A 179 -16.15 -2.90 -10.08
C PHE A 179 -17.15 -2.70 -8.94
N PRO A 180 -18.24 -3.48 -8.80
CA PRO A 180 -19.15 -3.39 -7.65
C PRO A 180 -18.45 -3.60 -6.29
N VAL A 181 -17.44 -4.49 -6.23
CA VAL A 181 -16.64 -4.72 -5.03
C VAL A 181 -15.78 -3.49 -4.73
N GLN A 182 -15.13 -2.93 -5.76
CA GLN A 182 -14.30 -1.74 -5.63
C GLN A 182 -15.09 -0.47 -5.29
N GLN A 183 -16.34 -0.35 -5.74
CA GLN A 183 -17.22 0.77 -5.39
C GLN A 183 -17.57 0.83 -3.90
N THR A 184 -17.60 -0.30 -3.23
CA THR A 184 -18.02 -0.43 -1.83
C THR A 184 -16.88 -0.71 -0.87
N GLY A 185 -15.70 -1.06 -1.36
CA GLY A 185 -14.53 -1.36 -0.54
C GLY A 185 -14.03 -0.15 0.25
N THR A 186 -13.61 -0.37 1.48
CA THR A 186 -13.19 0.68 2.42
C THR A 186 -12.06 1.56 1.86
N VAL A 187 -11.13 0.96 1.12
CA VAL A 187 -9.98 1.65 0.51
C VAL A 187 -10.29 2.11 -0.91
N SER A 188 -10.91 1.24 -1.72
CA SER A 188 -11.09 1.48 -3.15
C SER A 188 -12.16 2.50 -3.48
N ALA A 189 -13.24 2.62 -2.69
CA ALA A 189 -14.32 3.57 -2.96
C ALA A 189 -13.83 5.02 -3.10
N GLY A 190 -12.84 5.42 -2.28
CA GLY A 190 -12.20 6.73 -2.38
C GLY A 190 -11.40 6.90 -3.67
N VAL A 191 -10.74 5.85 -4.15
CA VAL A 191 -9.97 5.84 -5.40
C VAL A 191 -10.90 5.87 -6.61
N VAL A 192 -11.99 5.08 -6.58
CA VAL A 192 -13.06 5.11 -7.59
C VAL A 192 -13.64 6.52 -7.72
N GLY A 193 -13.99 7.17 -6.60
CA GLY A 193 -14.48 8.55 -6.58
C GLY A 193 -13.46 9.56 -7.14
N ALA A 194 -12.20 9.47 -6.71
CA ALA A 194 -11.13 10.37 -7.15
C ALA A 194 -10.78 10.21 -8.65
N SER A 195 -10.97 9.02 -9.22
CA SER A 195 -10.77 8.76 -10.65
C SER A 195 -11.94 9.22 -11.52
N ASN A 196 -13.08 9.58 -10.93
CA ASN A 196 -14.37 9.83 -11.58
C ASN A 196 -14.96 8.60 -12.29
N LEU A 197 -14.57 7.38 -11.89
CA LEU A 197 -15.05 6.16 -12.51
C LEU A 197 -16.53 5.89 -12.13
N VAL A 198 -17.38 5.75 -13.13
CA VAL A 198 -18.83 5.53 -12.96
C VAL A 198 -19.31 4.22 -13.56
N GLY A 199 -18.54 3.58 -14.43
CA GLY A 199 -18.92 2.30 -15.05
C GLY A 199 -17.71 1.53 -15.58
N VAL A 200 -17.80 0.21 -15.52
CA VAL A 200 -16.85 -0.74 -16.12
C VAL A 200 -17.66 -1.83 -16.80
N GLU A 201 -17.45 -2.04 -18.07
CA GLU A 201 -18.20 -2.99 -18.89
C GLU A 201 -17.27 -3.84 -19.75
N ALA A 202 -17.60 -5.13 -19.87
CA ALA A 202 -16.98 -6.00 -20.85
C ALA A 202 -17.58 -5.71 -22.23
N THR A 203 -16.79 -5.19 -23.15
CA THR A 203 -17.22 -4.86 -24.54
C THR A 203 -16.74 -5.89 -25.56
N GLY A 204 -15.96 -6.87 -25.11
CA GLY A 204 -15.48 -8.03 -25.84
C GLY A 204 -14.98 -9.09 -24.86
N ASP A 205 -14.45 -10.21 -25.33
CA ASP A 205 -13.93 -11.29 -24.47
C ASP A 205 -12.76 -10.79 -23.61
N LEU A 206 -11.90 -9.94 -24.19
CA LEU A 206 -10.72 -9.35 -23.56
C LEU A 206 -10.74 -7.81 -23.60
N GLU A 207 -11.83 -7.19 -24.03
CA GLU A 207 -11.97 -5.75 -24.12
C GLU A 207 -12.85 -5.20 -23.01
N VAL A 208 -12.31 -4.24 -22.25
CA VAL A 208 -12.97 -3.59 -21.11
C VAL A 208 -13.10 -2.10 -21.39
N THR A 209 -14.31 -1.60 -21.23
CA THR A 209 -14.59 -0.14 -21.34
C THR A 209 -14.85 0.44 -19.95
N TYR A 210 -14.07 1.48 -19.62
CA TYR A 210 -14.25 2.30 -18.43
C TYR A 210 -14.92 3.62 -18.79
N THR A 211 -16.01 3.95 -18.11
CA THR A 211 -16.73 5.22 -18.29
C THR A 211 -16.49 6.13 -17.10
N LEU A 212 -16.11 7.37 -17.36
CA LEU A 212 -15.84 8.38 -16.34
C LEU A 212 -16.94 9.44 -16.34
N GLY A 213 -17.32 9.91 -15.15
CA GLY A 213 -18.30 11.00 -14.98
C GLY A 213 -17.76 12.39 -15.34
N ALA A 214 -16.44 12.53 -15.49
CA ALA A 214 -15.75 13.74 -15.96
C ALA A 214 -14.44 13.37 -16.65
N ALA A 215 -13.97 14.23 -17.54
CA ALA A 215 -12.71 14.06 -18.25
C ALA A 215 -11.52 13.84 -17.29
N ASN A 216 -10.73 12.80 -17.53
CA ASN A 216 -9.54 12.50 -16.74
C ASN A 216 -8.45 11.87 -17.64
N SER A 217 -7.51 12.67 -18.14
CA SER A 217 -6.41 12.19 -18.96
C SER A 217 -5.38 11.37 -18.18
N ALA A 218 -5.39 11.45 -16.84
CA ALA A 218 -4.50 10.69 -15.97
C ALA A 218 -5.14 9.37 -15.48
N PHE A 219 -6.31 8.97 -16.00
CA PHE A 219 -7.01 7.76 -15.55
C PHE A 219 -6.13 6.49 -15.56
N PRO A 220 -5.28 6.21 -16.55
CA PRO A 220 -4.43 5.03 -16.54
C PRO A 220 -3.53 4.90 -15.30
N ALA A 221 -3.14 6.02 -14.67
CA ALA A 221 -2.35 5.99 -13.43
C ALA A 221 -3.13 5.47 -12.22
N TYR A 222 -4.47 5.45 -12.26
CA TYR A 222 -5.29 4.80 -11.24
C TYR A 222 -5.28 3.28 -11.38
N LEU A 223 -5.05 2.76 -12.59
CA LEU A 223 -4.96 1.34 -12.89
C LEU A 223 -3.60 0.72 -12.49
N GLU A 224 -2.63 1.55 -12.09
CA GLU A 224 -1.38 1.14 -11.44
C GLU A 224 -1.54 1.03 -9.91
N ARG A 225 -2.52 1.72 -9.31
CA ARG A 225 -2.74 1.69 -7.86
C ARG A 225 -3.35 0.36 -7.42
N ALA A 226 -2.86 -0.16 -6.31
CA ALA A 226 -3.32 -1.44 -5.77
C ALA A 226 -4.86 -1.54 -5.64
N ALA A 227 -5.50 -0.51 -5.09
CA ALA A 227 -6.94 -0.50 -4.83
C ALA A 227 -7.84 -0.57 -6.07
N LEU A 228 -7.36 -0.14 -7.25
CA LEU A 228 -8.14 -0.16 -8.49
C LEU A 228 -7.51 -1.03 -9.58
N GLY A 229 -6.20 -1.14 -9.60
CA GLY A 229 -5.47 -1.82 -10.66
C GLY A 229 -5.10 -3.28 -10.38
N MET A 230 -4.97 -3.69 -9.11
CA MET A 230 -4.71 -5.10 -8.79
C MET A 230 -5.91 -5.98 -9.13
N VAL A 231 -5.64 -7.04 -9.89
CA VAL A 231 -6.67 -7.93 -10.42
C VAL A 231 -6.87 -9.12 -9.49
N PHE A 232 -8.09 -9.30 -9.03
CA PHE A 232 -8.49 -10.35 -8.10
C PHE A 232 -9.72 -11.13 -8.61
N ASP A 233 -9.93 -12.35 -8.12
CA ASP A 233 -11.14 -13.12 -8.42
C ASP A 233 -12.33 -12.57 -7.62
N PRO A 234 -13.27 -11.82 -8.27
CA PRO A 234 -14.39 -11.20 -7.56
C PRO A 234 -15.39 -12.20 -7.05
N ALA A 235 -15.56 -13.35 -7.71
CA ALA A 235 -16.50 -14.39 -7.29
C ALA A 235 -16.01 -15.03 -5.98
N ALA A 236 -14.74 -15.36 -5.89
CA ALA A 236 -14.13 -15.89 -4.66
C ALA A 236 -14.14 -14.84 -3.52
N ALA A 237 -13.82 -13.57 -3.84
CA ALA A 237 -13.80 -12.48 -2.89
C ALA A 237 -15.16 -12.20 -2.23
N VAL A 238 -16.25 -12.34 -3.00
CA VAL A 238 -17.62 -12.16 -2.48
C VAL A 238 -18.12 -13.39 -1.75
N ALA A 239 -17.73 -14.59 -2.18
CA ALA A 239 -18.20 -15.84 -1.59
C ALA A 239 -17.73 -16.04 -0.14
N ASP A 240 -16.48 -15.68 0.18
CA ASP A 240 -15.90 -15.79 1.52
C ASP A 240 -14.87 -14.67 1.75
N PRO A 241 -15.32 -13.44 2.12
CA PRO A 241 -14.42 -12.30 2.31
C PRO A 241 -13.41 -12.48 3.42
N ASP A 242 -13.74 -13.24 4.46
CA ASP A 242 -12.87 -13.45 5.62
C ASP A 242 -11.72 -14.39 5.26
N SER A 243 -12.02 -15.52 4.62
CA SER A 243 -11.00 -16.44 4.10
C SER A 243 -10.13 -15.75 3.04
N TYR A 244 -10.72 -14.93 2.18
CA TYR A 244 -10.01 -14.19 1.15
C TYR A 244 -8.98 -13.20 1.72
N SER A 245 -9.21 -12.65 2.91
CA SER A 245 -8.25 -11.75 3.59
C SER A 245 -6.93 -12.43 3.95
N THR A 246 -6.93 -13.76 4.07
CA THR A 246 -5.76 -14.55 4.46
C THR A 246 -5.21 -15.43 3.35
N ALA A 247 -6.04 -15.81 2.39
CA ALA A 247 -5.70 -16.66 1.26
C ALA A 247 -6.28 -16.08 -0.04
N PRO A 248 -5.79 -14.92 -0.49
CA PRO A 248 -6.29 -14.24 -1.67
C PRO A 248 -5.95 -14.98 -2.96
N ILE A 249 -6.78 -14.75 -3.98
CA ILE A 249 -6.65 -15.33 -5.31
C ILE A 249 -6.37 -14.21 -6.32
N GLY A 250 -5.13 -14.11 -6.78
CA GLY A 250 -4.68 -13.17 -7.80
C GLY A 250 -4.19 -13.89 -9.06
N THR A 251 -3.51 -13.14 -9.93
CA THR A 251 -2.89 -13.61 -11.17
C THR A 251 -1.36 -13.62 -11.08
N GLY A 252 -0.80 -13.18 -9.94
CA GLY A 252 0.61 -12.89 -9.76
C GLY A 252 1.53 -14.11 -9.74
N PRO A 253 2.85 -13.83 -9.65
CA PRO A 253 3.89 -14.87 -9.76
C PRO A 253 3.95 -15.85 -8.58
N PHE A 254 3.34 -15.53 -7.45
CA PHE A 254 3.31 -16.40 -6.28
C PHE A 254 1.91 -16.56 -5.71
N VAL A 255 1.69 -17.69 -5.03
CA VAL A 255 0.45 -18.07 -4.36
C VAL A 255 0.71 -18.18 -2.86
N ILE A 256 -0.25 -17.79 -2.02
CA ILE A 256 -0.17 -18.03 -0.57
C ILE A 256 -0.11 -19.54 -0.29
N ASP A 257 0.93 -19.97 0.40
CA ASP A 257 1.08 -21.32 0.95
C ASP A 257 0.57 -21.37 2.39
N SER A 258 1.06 -20.43 3.22
CA SER A 258 0.67 -20.35 4.62
C SER A 258 0.79 -18.92 5.15
N ARG A 259 -0.02 -18.63 6.18
CA ARG A 259 0.03 -17.37 6.92
C ARG A 259 -0.13 -17.63 8.41
N ASP A 260 0.96 -17.46 9.13
CA ASP A 260 1.03 -17.52 10.60
C ASP A 260 1.28 -16.10 11.11
N LEU A 261 0.22 -15.46 11.60
CA LEU A 261 0.26 -14.04 12.00
C LEU A 261 1.34 -13.81 13.06
N ASP A 262 2.03 -12.67 12.93
CA ASP A 262 3.17 -12.24 13.75
C ASP A 262 4.42 -13.12 13.62
N ASN A 263 4.42 -14.14 12.77
CA ASN A 263 5.53 -15.03 12.56
C ASN A 263 6.01 -15.05 11.10
N GLU A 264 5.19 -15.54 10.17
CA GLU A 264 5.59 -15.69 8.77
C GLU A 264 4.38 -15.73 7.83
N THR A 265 4.48 -15.02 6.72
CA THR A 265 3.63 -15.25 5.54
C THR A 265 4.49 -15.86 4.46
N LYS A 266 4.18 -17.09 4.03
CA LYS A 266 4.90 -17.79 2.98
C LYS A 266 4.10 -17.84 1.70
N VAL A 267 4.77 -17.51 0.59
CA VAL A 267 4.24 -17.66 -0.77
C VAL A 267 5.10 -18.64 -1.55
N VAL A 268 4.48 -19.40 -2.45
CA VAL A 268 5.14 -20.38 -3.33
C VAL A 268 4.91 -20.01 -4.78
N ARG A 269 5.80 -20.46 -5.67
CA ARG A 269 5.75 -20.22 -7.10
C ARG A 269 4.38 -20.56 -7.68
N ASN A 270 3.86 -19.66 -8.52
CA ASN A 270 2.76 -19.95 -9.44
C ASN A 270 3.32 -20.61 -10.69
N GLU A 271 3.20 -21.93 -10.81
CA GLU A 271 3.70 -22.69 -11.96
C GLU A 271 3.00 -22.34 -13.29
N ASN A 272 1.85 -21.66 -13.22
CA ASN A 272 1.06 -21.21 -14.37
C ASN A 272 1.16 -19.70 -14.58
N TYR A 273 2.19 -19.04 -14.04
CA TYR A 273 2.35 -17.60 -14.22
C TYR A 273 2.51 -17.26 -15.71
N TRP A 274 1.79 -16.27 -16.17
CA TRP A 274 1.69 -15.93 -17.59
C TRP A 274 2.94 -15.27 -18.18
N ASN A 275 3.79 -14.65 -17.34
CA ASN A 275 4.90 -13.81 -17.79
C ASN A 275 6.23 -14.58 -17.86
N SER A 276 7.10 -14.12 -18.76
CA SER A 276 8.46 -14.60 -18.94
C SER A 276 9.44 -13.43 -19.02
N ASP A 277 10.73 -13.70 -18.85
CA ASP A 277 11.78 -12.70 -19.07
C ASP A 277 11.98 -12.38 -20.56
N ALA A 278 12.93 -11.48 -20.86
CA ALA A 278 13.21 -11.05 -22.23
C ALA A 278 13.77 -12.19 -23.11
N GLU A 279 14.37 -13.20 -22.51
CA GLU A 279 14.93 -14.40 -23.16
C GLU A 279 13.89 -15.51 -23.32
N GLY A 280 12.67 -15.33 -22.78
CA GLY A 280 11.56 -16.28 -22.84
C GLY A 280 11.59 -17.33 -21.73
N ASN A 281 12.39 -17.14 -20.66
CA ASN A 281 12.37 -18.03 -19.51
C ASN A 281 11.15 -17.72 -18.65
N GLN A 282 10.46 -18.77 -18.19
CA GLN A 282 9.27 -18.64 -17.35
C GLN A 282 9.58 -17.97 -16.01
N LEU A 283 8.81 -16.99 -15.61
CA LEU A 283 8.87 -16.37 -14.29
C LEU A 283 7.87 -17.06 -13.32
N PRO A 284 8.09 -16.96 -11.98
CA PRO A 284 9.29 -16.49 -11.31
C PRO A 284 10.38 -17.56 -11.21
N TYR A 285 11.62 -17.17 -10.90
CA TYR A 285 12.73 -18.12 -10.76
C TYR A 285 12.75 -18.83 -9.42
N LEU A 286 12.34 -18.13 -8.34
CA LEU A 286 12.32 -18.66 -6.98
C LEU A 286 11.18 -19.67 -6.76
N ASP A 287 11.41 -20.64 -5.86
CA ASP A 287 10.38 -21.59 -5.44
C ASP A 287 9.46 -20.97 -4.38
N SER A 288 10.02 -20.20 -3.43
CA SER A 288 9.21 -19.57 -2.39
C SER A 288 9.83 -18.28 -1.82
N ILE A 289 8.97 -17.46 -1.18
CA ILE A 289 9.37 -16.30 -0.41
C ILE A 289 8.68 -16.38 0.96
N ALA A 290 9.47 -16.25 2.03
CA ALA A 290 8.98 -16.17 3.40
C ALA A 290 9.09 -14.73 3.91
N PHE A 291 7.98 -14.07 4.13
CA PHE A 291 7.93 -12.72 4.70
C PHE A 291 7.83 -12.80 6.22
N ARG A 292 8.80 -12.23 6.94
CA ARG A 292 8.91 -12.28 8.40
C ARG A 292 8.83 -10.89 9.01
N PRO A 293 7.84 -10.61 9.87
CA PRO A 293 7.77 -9.33 10.58
C PRO A 293 8.90 -9.24 11.61
N ILE A 294 9.78 -8.26 11.44
CA ILE A 294 10.86 -7.92 12.38
C ILE A 294 10.76 -6.41 12.62
N PRO A 295 9.94 -5.96 13.62
CA PRO A 295 9.60 -4.55 13.76
C PRO A 295 10.78 -3.64 14.09
N ASP A 296 11.72 -4.11 14.93
CA ASP A 296 12.92 -3.33 15.23
C ASP A 296 13.89 -3.33 14.05
N GLU A 297 14.23 -2.14 13.57
CA GLU A 297 15.00 -1.98 12.35
C GLU A 297 16.47 -2.39 12.49
N GLY A 298 17.07 -2.17 13.67
CA GLY A 298 18.43 -2.63 13.96
C GLY A 298 18.47 -4.16 13.93
N THR A 299 17.54 -4.81 14.61
CA THR A 299 17.39 -6.28 14.61
C THR A 299 17.15 -6.81 13.20
N ARG A 300 16.39 -6.09 12.37
CA ARG A 300 16.14 -6.48 10.98
C ARG A 300 17.40 -6.38 10.12
N LEU A 301 18.21 -5.34 10.30
CA LEU A 301 19.53 -5.22 9.64
C LEU A 301 20.48 -6.33 10.10
N ASP A 302 20.55 -6.61 11.42
CA ASP A 302 21.38 -7.69 11.97
C ASP A 302 20.94 -9.06 11.42
N ALA A 303 19.65 -9.26 11.18
CA ALA A 303 19.12 -10.49 10.60
C ALA A 303 19.60 -10.71 9.15
N VAL A 304 19.73 -9.64 8.35
CA VAL A 304 20.33 -9.73 7.01
C VAL A 304 21.82 -9.99 7.10
N LEU A 305 22.54 -9.24 7.94
CA LEU A 305 23.99 -9.39 8.10
C LEU A 305 24.40 -10.79 8.60
N SER A 306 23.56 -11.41 9.42
CA SER A 306 23.77 -12.78 9.91
C SER A 306 23.26 -13.89 8.96
N GLY A 307 22.56 -13.54 7.88
CA GLY A 307 21.94 -14.51 6.97
C GLY A 307 20.69 -15.20 7.55
N THR A 308 20.07 -14.64 8.59
CA THR A 308 18.79 -15.13 9.12
C THR A 308 17.62 -14.81 8.18
N VAL A 309 17.72 -13.70 7.47
CA VAL A 309 16.90 -13.35 6.31
C VAL A 309 17.82 -12.93 5.16
N ASP A 310 17.36 -13.09 3.92
CA ASP A 310 18.14 -12.83 2.71
C ASP A 310 18.01 -11.39 2.24
N ALA A 311 16.89 -10.75 2.58
CA ALA A 311 16.60 -9.36 2.24
C ALA A 311 15.78 -8.67 3.33
N MET A 312 15.78 -7.35 3.31
CA MET A 312 14.89 -6.55 4.15
C MET A 312 14.43 -5.30 3.44
N GLN A 313 13.26 -4.81 3.82
CA GLN A 313 12.83 -3.47 3.48
C GLN A 313 13.27 -2.47 4.55
N SER A 314 13.77 -1.31 4.12
CA SER A 314 14.02 -0.16 4.99
C SER A 314 13.54 1.13 4.34
N LEU A 315 12.94 2.00 5.16
CA LEU A 315 12.57 3.37 4.81
C LEU A 315 13.40 4.40 5.60
N ARG A 316 14.32 3.96 6.45
CA ARG A 316 15.09 4.82 7.36
C ARG A 316 16.46 5.13 6.80
N GLN A 317 16.74 6.41 6.64
CA GLN A 317 18.02 6.90 6.12
C GLN A 317 19.22 6.45 6.97
N GLY A 318 19.05 6.29 8.29
CA GLY A 318 20.11 5.78 9.18
C GLY A 318 20.53 4.37 8.79
N THR A 319 19.58 3.46 8.70
CA THR A 319 19.80 2.05 8.34
C THR A 319 20.38 1.91 6.93
N ILE A 320 19.84 2.68 5.96
CA ILE A 320 20.36 2.69 4.58
C ILE A 320 21.83 3.14 4.56
N ARG A 321 22.19 4.17 5.32
CA ARG A 321 23.58 4.63 5.45
C ARG A 321 24.46 3.56 6.07
N ASP A 322 23.99 2.90 7.13
CA ASP A 322 24.77 1.89 7.84
C ASP A 322 24.97 0.64 6.96
N ALA A 323 23.95 0.22 6.21
CA ALA A 323 24.03 -0.83 5.20
C ALA A 323 25.03 -0.50 4.06
N ARG A 324 25.06 0.76 3.60
CA ARG A 324 26.08 1.22 2.63
C ARG A 324 27.50 1.17 3.20
N ALA A 325 27.65 1.52 4.48
CA ALA A 325 28.96 1.53 5.13
C ALA A 325 29.53 0.12 5.36
N ASP A 326 28.68 -0.88 5.51
CA ASP A 326 29.09 -2.29 5.62
C ASP A 326 29.74 -2.80 4.34
N GLY A 327 29.22 -2.42 3.16
CA GLY A 327 29.78 -2.74 1.85
C GLY A 327 29.60 -4.20 1.42
N GLY A 328 29.00 -5.06 2.26
CA GLY A 328 28.69 -6.46 1.95
C GLY A 328 27.28 -6.69 1.43
N LEU A 329 26.42 -5.66 1.46
CA LEU A 329 25.02 -5.72 1.07
C LEU A 329 24.78 -5.08 -0.30
N SER A 330 23.96 -5.70 -1.12
CA SER A 330 23.41 -5.10 -2.34
C SER A 330 22.23 -4.19 -1.98
N LEU A 331 22.27 -2.93 -2.41
CA LEU A 331 21.23 -1.95 -2.14
C LEU A 331 20.46 -1.67 -3.43
N TYR A 332 19.15 -1.92 -3.38
CA TYR A 332 18.21 -1.57 -4.44
C TYR A 332 17.41 -0.35 -3.98
N GLU A 333 17.78 0.81 -4.48
CA GLU A 333 17.17 2.08 -4.10
C GLU A 333 16.31 2.60 -5.24
N PHE A 334 15.09 2.97 -4.92
CA PHE A 334 14.20 3.67 -5.85
C PHE A 334 13.52 4.83 -5.12
N GLN A 335 13.29 5.89 -5.86
CA GLN A 335 12.54 7.04 -5.34
C GLN A 335 11.06 6.66 -5.27
N GLY A 336 10.58 6.45 -4.04
CA GLY A 336 9.16 6.23 -3.79
C GLY A 336 8.37 7.55 -3.81
N ASN A 337 7.08 7.46 -4.02
CA ASN A 337 6.15 8.60 -3.94
C ASN A 337 5.70 8.90 -2.50
N ASN A 338 6.38 8.34 -1.49
CA ASN A 338 6.02 8.52 -0.09
C ASN A 338 6.62 9.83 0.44
N VAL A 339 5.76 10.72 0.88
CA VAL A 339 6.14 11.94 1.59
C VAL A 339 5.89 11.71 3.07
N GLY A 340 6.94 11.80 3.88
CA GLY A 340 6.81 11.86 5.34
C GLY A 340 6.19 13.19 5.73
N GLY A 341 5.11 13.16 6.50
CA GLY A 341 4.42 14.37 6.94
C GLY A 341 3.66 14.16 8.24
N GLY A 342 3.41 15.25 8.96
CA GLY A 342 2.52 15.28 10.12
C GLY A 342 1.09 15.56 9.66
N MET A 343 0.13 14.83 10.19
CA MET A 343 -1.29 15.15 10.03
C MET A 343 -1.83 15.80 11.29
N PHE A 344 -2.47 16.97 11.13
CA PHE A 344 -3.14 17.65 12.22
C PHE A 344 -4.63 17.30 12.25
N ASN A 345 -5.16 17.00 13.43
CA ASN A 345 -6.60 16.87 13.58
C ASN A 345 -7.26 18.26 13.56
N VAL A 346 -7.62 18.70 12.36
CA VAL A 346 -8.20 20.03 12.11
C VAL A 346 -9.62 20.20 12.66
N LEU A 347 -10.20 19.17 13.25
CA LEU A 347 -11.52 19.22 13.90
C LEU A 347 -11.43 19.45 15.41
N LYS A 348 -10.20 19.58 15.97
CA LYS A 348 -9.97 19.75 17.40
C LYS A 348 -8.99 20.90 17.68
N PRO A 349 -9.19 21.66 18.78
CA PRO A 349 -8.21 22.64 19.25
C PRO A 349 -6.82 22.00 19.48
N PRO A 350 -5.74 22.74 19.21
CA PRO A 350 -5.71 24.12 18.66
C PRO A 350 -5.76 24.17 17.12
N PHE A 351 -5.80 23.02 16.42
CA PHE A 351 -5.66 22.94 14.97
C PHE A 351 -6.96 23.17 14.19
N ASP A 352 -8.10 23.38 14.87
CA ASP A 352 -9.35 23.86 14.27
C ASP A 352 -9.25 25.34 13.87
N ASP A 353 -8.35 26.12 14.48
CA ASP A 353 -8.04 27.48 14.08
C ASP A 353 -7.02 27.50 12.93
N VAL A 354 -7.44 28.08 11.78
CA VAL A 354 -6.59 28.17 10.58
C VAL A 354 -5.28 28.94 10.82
N ARG A 355 -5.26 29.84 11.82
CA ARG A 355 -4.07 30.63 12.17
C ARG A 355 -3.01 29.83 12.93
N VAL A 356 -3.36 28.64 13.42
CA VAL A 356 -2.45 27.75 14.17
C VAL A 356 -1.87 26.67 13.24
N ARG A 357 -2.49 26.47 12.10
CA ARG A 357 -2.05 25.53 11.03
C ARG A 357 -1.15 26.26 10.06
#